data_6395a3f2becff18301d5c5c95158c0a9
#
_entry.id   6395a3f2becff18301d5c5c95158c0a9
#
_cell.length_a   1.000
_cell.length_b   1.000
_cell.length_c   1.000
_cell.angle_alpha   90.00
_cell.angle_beta   90.00
_cell.angle_gamma   90.00
#
_symmetry.space_group_name_H-M   'P 1'
#
loop_
_entity.id
_entity.type
_entity.pdbx_description
1 polymer ?
#
loop_
_entity_poly.entity_id
_entity_poly.type
_entity_poly.pdbx_seq_one_letter_code
_entity_poly.pdbx_strand_id
1 'polypeptide(L)'
;MGVKATVVSDTGAYASLGGPVLERACTHAAGPYHYENFEIEGTAYYTNNPPAGAFRGFGVTQTCFATETLLNMMADKVGITPWEIRYRNAIRPGETLPNGQIVDNSTGLVETLEAVKKKYDAALEEGKPVGIGCAMKNAGLGVGLPDWGRCKLIVEGDSKVHIYSGASCIGQGLGTVLTQMVVTNTDLKHEDIVYERSNTWFAPDSGTTSGSRQTLVTGEACRRACDKVMEDRNAGKT
;
A
#
# COMPACT_ATOMS: atom_id res chain seq x y z
N MET A 1 1.55 23.65 -9.59
CA MET A 1 3.01 23.34 -9.66
C MET A 1 3.35 22.68 -11.00
N GLY A 2 4.64 22.72 -11.42
CA GLY A 2 5.17 21.95 -12.54
C GLY A 2 6.41 21.16 -12.12
N VAL A 3 6.56 19.94 -12.64
CA VAL A 3 7.71 19.08 -12.35
C VAL A 3 8.21 18.43 -13.63
N LYS A 4 9.53 18.46 -13.82
CA LYS A 4 10.23 17.62 -14.78
C LYS A 4 11.29 16.81 -14.02
N ALA A 5 11.24 15.48 -14.15
CA ALA A 5 12.13 14.59 -13.41
C ALA A 5 12.67 13.46 -14.29
N THR A 6 13.92 13.05 -14.03
CA THR A 6 14.51 11.86 -14.61
C THR A 6 14.88 10.90 -13.49
N VAL A 7 14.43 9.65 -13.60
CA VAL A 7 14.73 8.59 -12.65
C VAL A 7 15.61 7.54 -13.31
N VAL A 8 16.77 7.30 -12.73
CA VAL A 8 17.71 6.27 -13.19
C VAL A 8 17.73 5.16 -12.14
N SER A 9 17.51 3.92 -12.58
CA SER A 9 17.50 2.74 -11.73
C SER A 9 18.53 1.72 -12.17
N ASP A 10 19.25 1.17 -11.21
CA ASP A 10 20.12 0.02 -11.38
C ASP A 10 19.32 -1.27 -11.13
N THR A 11 19.20 -2.13 -12.14
CA THR A 11 18.51 -3.42 -12.00
C THR A 11 19.47 -4.57 -11.66
N GLY A 12 20.78 -4.32 -11.65
CA GLY A 12 21.77 -5.36 -11.51
C GLY A 12 21.94 -6.21 -12.78
N ALA A 13 22.48 -7.42 -12.62
CA ALA A 13 22.83 -8.29 -13.74
C ALA A 13 21.62 -8.92 -14.46
N TYR A 14 20.45 -8.94 -13.83
CA TYR A 14 19.22 -9.54 -14.37
C TYR A 14 18.03 -8.61 -14.20
N ALA A 15 17.05 -8.70 -15.10
CA ALA A 15 15.85 -7.87 -15.09
C ALA A 15 15.07 -8.01 -13.78
N SER A 16 14.87 -9.23 -13.27
CA SER A 16 14.04 -9.50 -12.11
C SER A 16 12.75 -8.64 -12.12
N LEU A 17 12.52 -7.84 -11.09
CA LEU A 17 11.42 -6.88 -10.99
C LEU A 17 11.87 -5.41 -11.14
N GLY A 18 13.09 -5.17 -11.64
CA GLY A 18 13.63 -3.81 -11.78
C GLY A 18 12.77 -2.88 -12.63
N GLY A 19 12.29 -3.34 -13.79
CA GLY A 19 11.39 -2.59 -14.66
C GLY A 19 10.07 -2.22 -13.97
N PRO A 20 9.28 -3.18 -13.45
CA PRO A 20 8.05 -2.91 -12.71
C PRO A 20 8.22 -2.01 -11.47
N VAL A 21 9.36 -2.12 -10.77
CA VAL A 21 9.70 -1.23 -9.65
C VAL A 21 9.91 0.20 -10.11
N LEU A 22 10.66 0.40 -11.21
CA LEU A 22 10.86 1.72 -11.81
C LEU A 22 9.56 2.32 -12.32
N GLU A 23 8.72 1.56 -13.01
CA GLU A 23 7.40 2.00 -13.45
C GLU A 23 6.55 2.49 -12.28
N ARG A 24 6.55 1.74 -11.19
CA ARG A 24 5.85 2.13 -9.96
C ARG A 24 6.45 3.37 -9.31
N ALA A 25 7.76 3.50 -9.31
CA ALA A 25 8.45 4.71 -8.84
C ALA A 25 7.99 5.94 -9.63
N CYS A 26 7.98 5.86 -10.95
CA CYS A 26 7.56 6.95 -11.84
C CYS A 26 6.08 7.29 -11.69
N THR A 27 5.20 6.30 -11.67
CA THR A 27 3.74 6.54 -11.56
C THR A 27 3.31 7.15 -10.23
N HIS A 28 4.15 7.04 -9.19
CA HIS A 28 3.87 7.61 -7.87
C HIS A 28 4.79 8.78 -7.49
N ALA A 29 5.70 9.17 -8.39
CA ALA A 29 6.68 10.22 -8.11
C ALA A 29 6.04 11.60 -7.80
N ALA A 30 4.85 11.85 -8.30
CA ALA A 30 4.09 13.06 -7.96
C ALA A 30 3.73 13.13 -6.48
N GLY A 31 3.67 12.00 -5.77
CA GLY A 31 3.06 11.96 -4.45
C GLY A 31 1.56 12.30 -4.50
N PRO A 32 0.93 12.58 -3.37
CA PRO A 32 -0.50 12.89 -3.31
C PRO A 32 -0.80 14.37 -3.56
N TYR A 33 -0.20 14.95 -4.60
CA TYR A 33 -0.29 16.37 -4.89
C TYR A 33 -0.84 16.64 -6.28
N HIS A 34 -1.47 17.81 -6.43
CA HIS A 34 -1.95 18.35 -7.70
C HIS A 34 -0.82 19.04 -8.47
N TYR A 35 -0.68 18.69 -9.74
CA TYR A 35 0.26 19.32 -10.67
C TYR A 35 -0.45 19.73 -11.96
N GLU A 36 -0.23 20.95 -12.40
CA GLU A 36 -0.69 21.40 -13.72
C GLU A 36 0.14 20.77 -14.84
N ASN A 37 1.44 20.60 -14.59
CA ASN A 37 2.38 20.03 -15.56
C ASN A 37 3.32 19.05 -14.87
N PHE A 38 3.34 17.82 -15.36
CA PHE A 38 4.19 16.76 -14.80
C PHE A 38 4.80 15.95 -15.94
N GLU A 39 6.14 15.94 -16.02
CA GLU A 39 6.91 15.14 -16.96
C GLU A 39 7.91 14.30 -16.18
N ILE A 40 7.89 12.98 -16.38
CA ILE A 40 8.84 12.07 -15.76
C ILE A 40 9.34 11.05 -16.78
N GLU A 41 10.65 10.87 -16.81
CA GLU A 41 11.32 9.86 -17.60
C GLU A 41 12.06 8.89 -16.66
N GLY A 42 11.86 7.58 -16.85
CA GLY A 42 12.51 6.54 -16.10
C GLY A 42 13.33 5.62 -16.97
N THR A 43 14.59 5.36 -16.60
CA THR A 43 15.46 4.42 -17.30
C THR A 43 16.06 3.42 -16.32
N ALA A 44 15.90 2.12 -16.60
CA ALA A 44 16.53 1.04 -15.86
C ALA A 44 17.70 0.46 -16.63
N TYR A 45 18.84 0.37 -15.98
CA TYR A 45 20.07 -0.16 -16.58
C TYR A 45 20.45 -1.50 -15.99
N TYR A 46 20.91 -2.40 -16.84
CA TYR A 46 21.66 -3.57 -16.41
C TYR A 46 23.05 -3.17 -15.96
N THR A 47 23.52 -3.76 -14.88
CA THR A 47 24.86 -3.56 -14.34
C THR A 47 25.45 -4.88 -13.85
N ASN A 48 26.70 -4.86 -13.40
CA ASN A 48 27.32 -6.02 -12.77
C ASN A 48 27.01 -6.15 -11.26
N ASN A 49 26.08 -5.34 -10.76
CA ASN A 49 25.64 -5.40 -9.37
C ASN A 49 24.71 -6.60 -9.12
N PRO A 50 24.48 -7.00 -7.87
CA PRO A 50 23.45 -7.96 -7.54
C PRO A 50 22.08 -7.52 -8.08
N PRO A 51 21.21 -8.48 -8.50
CA PRO A 51 19.90 -8.14 -9.03
C PRO A 51 19.07 -7.33 -8.06
N ALA A 52 18.55 -6.20 -8.52
CA ALA A 52 17.53 -5.44 -7.80
C ALA A 52 16.16 -6.08 -7.96
N GLY A 53 15.29 -5.91 -6.97
CA GLY A 53 13.97 -6.53 -7.00
C GLY A 53 12.96 -5.82 -6.13
N ALA A 54 11.87 -6.52 -5.84
CA ALA A 54 10.79 -6.00 -5.02
C ALA A 54 11.22 -5.83 -3.57
N PHE A 55 11.19 -4.62 -3.08
CA PHE A 55 11.26 -4.29 -1.66
C PHE A 55 9.96 -3.58 -1.24
N ARG A 56 9.58 -3.65 0.02
CA ARG A 56 8.35 -3.05 0.53
C ARG A 56 8.25 -1.57 0.15
N GLY A 57 7.16 -1.19 -0.55
CA GLY A 57 7.02 0.12 -1.20
C GLY A 57 7.16 0.06 -2.72
N PHE A 58 7.94 -0.90 -3.24
CA PHE A 58 8.04 -1.23 -4.66
C PHE A 58 8.36 -0.01 -5.56
N GLY A 59 9.37 0.77 -5.20
CA GLY A 59 9.80 1.97 -5.93
C GLY A 59 9.19 3.29 -5.43
N VAL A 60 8.01 3.26 -4.80
CA VAL A 60 7.34 4.46 -4.29
C VAL A 60 8.16 5.16 -3.20
N THR A 61 8.82 4.41 -2.33
CA THR A 61 9.60 4.97 -1.23
C THR A 61 10.77 5.82 -1.70
N GLN A 62 11.42 5.42 -2.79
CA GLN A 62 12.55 6.16 -3.36
C GLN A 62 12.12 7.51 -3.92
N THR A 63 11.08 7.53 -4.75
CA THR A 63 10.57 8.78 -5.33
C THR A 63 9.83 9.63 -4.31
N CYS A 64 9.15 9.03 -3.33
CA CYS A 64 8.54 9.76 -2.21
C CYS A 64 9.60 10.53 -1.42
N PHE A 65 10.74 9.91 -1.09
CA PHE A 65 11.83 10.61 -0.41
C PHE A 65 12.32 11.82 -1.20
N ALA A 66 12.53 11.66 -2.50
CA ALA A 66 12.98 12.76 -3.38
C ALA A 66 11.95 13.90 -3.43
N THR A 67 10.68 13.57 -3.67
CA THR A 67 9.59 14.54 -3.79
C THR A 67 9.35 15.32 -2.50
N GLU A 68 9.31 14.62 -1.37
CA GLU A 68 9.09 15.24 -0.06
C GLU A 68 10.27 16.13 0.36
N THR A 69 11.50 15.73 0.01
CA THR A 69 12.70 16.54 0.23
C THR A 69 12.67 17.80 -0.64
N LEU A 70 12.32 17.67 -1.92
CA LEU A 70 12.18 18.83 -2.82
C LEU A 70 11.10 19.79 -2.35
N LEU A 71 9.96 19.31 -1.85
CA LEU A 71 8.92 20.17 -1.30
C LEU A 71 9.41 20.98 -0.10
N ASN A 72 10.22 20.39 0.78
CA ASN A 72 10.83 21.14 1.88
C ASN A 72 11.76 22.25 1.34
N MET A 73 12.64 21.92 0.40
CA MET A 73 13.55 22.91 -0.21
C MET A 73 12.78 24.02 -0.94
N MET A 74 11.67 23.69 -1.58
CA MET A 74 10.79 24.67 -2.23
C MET A 74 10.09 25.56 -1.20
N ALA A 75 9.59 24.99 -0.10
CA ALA A 75 8.97 25.74 0.98
C ALA A 75 9.91 26.81 1.52
N ASP A 76 11.16 26.44 1.80
CA ASP A 76 12.20 27.36 2.24
C ASP A 76 12.43 28.49 1.23
N LYS A 77 12.52 28.16 -0.06
CA LYS A 77 12.76 29.15 -1.13
C LYS A 77 11.63 30.16 -1.31
N VAL A 78 10.36 29.72 -1.11
CA VAL A 78 9.20 30.60 -1.26
C VAL A 78 8.73 31.20 0.07
N GLY A 79 9.42 30.93 1.18
CA GLY A 79 9.18 31.55 2.49
C GLY A 79 7.89 31.07 3.17
N ILE A 80 7.49 29.80 2.97
CA ILE A 80 6.34 29.20 3.66
C ILE A 80 6.77 27.93 4.40
N THR A 81 5.91 27.44 5.28
CA THR A 81 6.24 26.22 6.03
C THR A 81 6.14 24.95 5.15
N PRO A 82 6.88 23.90 5.48
CA PRO A 82 6.70 22.58 4.87
C PRO A 82 5.28 22.03 4.96
N TRP A 83 4.52 22.36 5.99
CA TRP A 83 3.10 22.02 6.09
C TRP A 83 2.28 22.80 5.05
N GLU A 84 2.50 24.10 4.94
CA GLU A 84 1.74 25.00 4.06
C GLU A 84 1.89 24.64 2.58
N ILE A 85 3.11 24.33 2.12
CA ILE A 85 3.33 23.96 0.73
C ILE A 85 2.57 22.68 0.37
N ARG A 86 2.48 21.70 1.30
CA ARG A 86 1.74 20.47 1.11
C ARG A 86 0.25 20.70 1.10
N TYR A 87 -0.25 21.50 2.04
CA TYR A 87 -1.68 21.81 2.13
C TYR A 87 -2.22 22.53 0.90
N ARG A 88 -1.49 23.52 0.39
CA ARG A 88 -1.86 24.28 -0.82
C ARG A 88 -1.91 23.40 -2.06
N ASN A 89 -1.04 22.42 -2.15
CA ASN A 89 -0.90 21.54 -3.31
C ASN A 89 -1.49 20.14 -3.09
N ALA A 90 -2.12 19.86 -1.96
CA ALA A 90 -2.75 18.58 -1.68
C ALA A 90 -3.82 18.26 -2.74
N ILE A 91 -3.81 17.03 -3.24
CA ILE A 91 -4.84 16.53 -4.16
C ILE A 91 -6.20 16.49 -3.45
N ARG A 92 -7.26 16.85 -4.13
CA ARG A 92 -8.63 16.91 -3.61
C ARG A 92 -9.58 16.03 -4.43
N PRO A 93 -10.71 15.58 -3.85
CA PRO A 93 -11.71 14.83 -4.58
C PRO A 93 -12.13 15.53 -5.89
N GLY A 94 -12.18 14.76 -6.97
CA GLY A 94 -12.48 15.23 -8.32
C GLY A 94 -11.28 15.69 -9.14
N GLU A 95 -10.12 15.88 -8.52
CA GLU A 95 -8.89 16.21 -9.26
C GLU A 95 -8.24 14.98 -9.87
N THR A 96 -7.35 15.19 -10.82
CA THR A 96 -6.64 14.12 -11.54
C THR A 96 -5.17 14.09 -11.16
N LEU A 97 -4.69 12.91 -10.77
CA LEU A 97 -3.26 12.67 -10.59
C LEU A 97 -2.52 12.63 -11.94
N PRO A 98 -1.21 12.90 -11.98
CA PRO A 98 -0.43 12.87 -13.23
C PRO A 98 -0.49 11.55 -14.00
N ASN A 99 -0.79 10.45 -13.34
CA ASN A 99 -0.98 9.14 -13.97
C ASN A 99 -2.38 8.95 -14.61
N GLY A 100 -3.23 9.99 -14.61
CA GLY A 100 -4.57 9.96 -15.18
C GLY A 100 -5.67 9.46 -14.23
N GLN A 101 -5.35 9.05 -13.02
CA GLN A 101 -6.37 8.64 -12.06
C GLN A 101 -7.13 9.85 -11.53
N ILE A 102 -8.44 9.84 -11.67
CA ILE A 102 -9.34 10.78 -10.98
C ILE A 102 -9.52 10.28 -9.55
N VAL A 103 -9.23 11.14 -8.58
CA VAL A 103 -9.41 10.80 -7.16
C VAL A 103 -10.84 11.08 -6.72
N ASP A 104 -11.37 10.21 -5.88
CA ASP A 104 -12.75 10.25 -5.39
C ASP A 104 -12.85 10.69 -3.93
N ASN A 105 -14.01 10.46 -3.33
CA ASN A 105 -14.31 10.83 -1.94
C ASN A 105 -13.48 10.08 -0.89
N SER A 106 -12.68 9.06 -1.28
CA SER A 106 -11.75 8.37 -0.36
C SER A 106 -10.43 9.12 -0.17
N THR A 107 -10.28 10.30 -0.77
CA THR A 107 -9.07 11.12 -0.75
C THR A 107 -9.03 12.01 0.48
N GLY A 108 -8.45 11.52 1.56
CA GLY A 108 -8.40 12.18 2.87
C GLY A 108 -7.09 12.92 3.19
N LEU A 109 -6.32 13.37 2.19
CA LEU A 109 -5.02 14.00 2.46
C LEU A 109 -5.17 15.33 3.21
N VAL A 110 -6.13 16.17 2.80
CA VAL A 110 -6.36 17.48 3.43
C VAL A 110 -6.69 17.29 4.90
N GLU A 111 -7.61 16.40 5.23
CA GLU A 111 -8.03 16.10 6.59
C GLU A 111 -6.88 15.56 7.45
N THR A 112 -5.98 14.74 6.87
CA THR A 112 -4.80 14.25 7.60
C THR A 112 -3.80 15.35 7.89
N LEU A 113 -3.61 16.30 6.97
CA LEU A 113 -2.77 17.48 7.18
C LEU A 113 -3.36 18.41 8.25
N GLU A 114 -4.68 18.64 8.22
CA GLU A 114 -5.38 19.45 9.23
C GLU A 114 -5.31 18.81 10.62
N ALA A 115 -5.47 17.49 10.70
CA ALA A 115 -5.42 16.77 11.97
C ALA A 115 -4.07 16.91 12.71
N VAL A 116 -2.97 17.04 11.99
CA VAL A 116 -1.64 17.21 12.59
C VAL A 116 -1.23 18.67 12.77
N LYS A 117 -1.95 19.62 12.14
CA LYS A 117 -1.58 21.05 12.08
C LYS A 117 -1.26 21.65 13.45
N LYS A 118 -2.16 21.48 14.42
CA LYS A 118 -1.99 22.03 15.76
C LYS A 118 -0.72 21.53 16.46
N LYS A 119 -0.40 20.24 16.31
CA LYS A 119 0.80 19.66 16.92
C LYS A 119 2.07 20.14 16.21
N TYR A 120 1.99 20.28 14.89
CA TYR A 120 3.09 20.77 14.07
C TYR A 120 3.45 22.21 14.42
N ASP A 121 2.45 23.10 14.48
CA ASP A 121 2.64 24.51 14.83
C ASP A 121 3.21 24.67 16.24
N ALA A 122 2.65 23.98 17.22
CA ALA A 122 3.13 24.03 18.60
C ALA A 122 4.61 23.60 18.72
N ALA A 123 5.02 22.58 17.97
CA ALA A 123 6.42 22.15 17.94
C ALA A 123 7.35 23.23 17.33
N LEU A 124 6.90 23.92 16.28
CA LEU A 124 7.64 25.05 15.69
C LEU A 124 7.77 26.23 16.67
N GLU A 125 6.67 26.62 17.33
CA GLU A 125 6.65 27.71 18.32
C GLU A 125 7.57 27.39 19.52
N GLU A 126 7.65 26.14 19.93
CA GLU A 126 8.55 25.68 20.99
C GLU A 126 10.03 25.53 20.53
N GLY A 127 10.33 25.78 19.26
CA GLY A 127 11.66 25.60 18.69
C GLY A 127 12.11 24.11 18.60
N LYS A 128 11.17 23.17 18.66
CA LYS A 128 11.48 21.74 18.56
C LYS A 128 11.73 21.34 17.11
N PRO A 129 12.67 20.42 16.86
CA PRO A 129 12.81 19.82 15.54
C PRO A 129 11.52 19.10 15.16
N VAL A 130 10.92 19.49 14.03
CA VAL A 130 9.71 18.86 13.51
C VAL A 130 9.82 18.69 12.00
N GLY A 131 9.42 17.55 11.50
CA GLY A 131 9.33 17.25 10.08
C GLY A 131 7.92 16.82 9.70
N ILE A 132 7.58 17.02 8.44
CA ILE A 132 6.33 16.55 7.86
C ILE A 132 6.59 15.95 6.48
N GLY A 133 5.92 14.85 6.18
CA GLY A 133 5.94 14.19 4.89
C GLY A 133 4.60 13.53 4.63
N CYS A 134 4.23 13.44 3.35
CA CYS A 134 3.02 12.78 2.89
C CYS A 134 3.38 11.66 1.92
N ALA A 135 2.59 10.60 1.92
CA ALA A 135 2.75 9.51 0.99
C ALA A 135 1.40 8.95 0.57
N MET A 136 1.35 8.44 -0.65
CA MET A 136 0.26 7.59 -1.10
C MET A 136 0.82 6.31 -1.70
N LYS A 137 0.00 5.25 -1.65
CA LYS A 137 0.36 3.96 -2.24
C LYS A 137 -0.90 3.27 -2.75
N ASN A 138 -0.81 2.75 -3.97
CA ASN A 138 -1.91 1.94 -4.49
C ASN A 138 -2.12 0.68 -3.66
N ALA A 139 -3.35 0.18 -3.61
CA ALA A 139 -3.68 -1.18 -3.24
C ALA A 139 -3.89 -2.02 -4.50
N GLY A 140 -3.40 -3.28 -4.49
CA GLY A 140 -3.42 -4.15 -5.66
C GLY A 140 -2.14 -4.11 -6.49
N LEU A 141 -1.97 -5.09 -7.40
CA LEU A 141 -0.80 -5.18 -8.28
C LEU A 141 -0.76 -4.02 -9.27
N GLY A 142 -1.87 -3.71 -9.90
CA GLY A 142 -1.95 -2.69 -10.95
C GLY A 142 -1.19 -3.09 -12.22
N VAL A 143 -0.86 -2.10 -13.07
CA VAL A 143 -0.09 -2.24 -14.32
C VAL A 143 -0.57 -3.38 -15.23
N GLY A 144 -1.89 -3.65 -15.26
CA GLY A 144 -2.49 -4.69 -16.08
C GLY A 144 -2.22 -6.14 -15.62
N LEU A 145 -1.59 -6.34 -14.48
CA LEU A 145 -1.33 -7.69 -13.95
C LEU A 145 -2.60 -8.28 -13.33
N PRO A 146 -2.92 -9.56 -13.60
CA PRO A 146 -4.01 -10.24 -12.92
C PRO A 146 -3.83 -10.24 -11.41
N ASP A 147 -4.90 -9.94 -10.67
CA ASP A 147 -4.87 -9.90 -9.22
C ASP A 147 -6.00 -10.75 -8.64
N TRP A 148 -5.65 -11.85 -8.00
CA TRP A 148 -6.59 -12.80 -7.40
C TRP A 148 -6.15 -13.19 -6.00
N GLY A 149 -7.11 -13.51 -5.15
CA GLY A 149 -6.87 -14.05 -3.81
C GLY A 149 -7.63 -15.34 -3.59
N ARG A 150 -7.06 -16.22 -2.78
CA ARG A 150 -7.71 -17.43 -2.33
C ARG A 150 -7.47 -17.64 -0.84
N CYS A 151 -8.52 -18.07 -0.17
CA CYS A 151 -8.51 -18.44 1.24
C CYS A 151 -9.37 -19.68 1.42
N LYS A 152 -8.91 -20.61 2.24
CA LYS A 152 -9.64 -21.81 2.61
C LYS A 152 -9.85 -21.80 4.11
N LEU A 153 -11.09 -21.97 4.54
CA LEU A 153 -11.44 -22.18 5.93
C LEU A 153 -11.84 -23.65 6.12
N ILE A 154 -11.29 -24.30 7.13
CA ILE A 154 -11.68 -25.65 7.53
C ILE A 154 -12.22 -25.55 8.95
N VAL A 155 -13.45 -26.04 9.14
CA VAL A 155 -14.07 -26.17 10.46
C VAL A 155 -13.75 -27.58 10.97
N GLU A 156 -13.10 -27.67 12.13
CA GLU A 156 -12.86 -28.96 12.78
C GLU A 156 -13.93 -29.26 13.84
N GLY A 157 -14.08 -30.53 14.18
CA GLY A 157 -15.17 -31.02 15.03
C GLY A 157 -15.25 -30.42 16.45
N ASP A 158 -14.19 -29.73 16.90
CA ASP A 158 -14.15 -28.95 18.15
C ASP A 158 -14.57 -27.48 17.99
N SER A 159 -15.16 -27.14 16.85
CA SER A 159 -15.58 -25.79 16.47
C SER A 159 -14.45 -24.81 16.18
N LYS A 160 -13.22 -25.26 16.06
CA LYS A 160 -12.13 -24.42 15.61
C LYS A 160 -12.16 -24.24 14.10
N VAL A 161 -11.73 -23.07 13.68
CA VAL A 161 -11.61 -22.72 12.27
C VAL A 161 -10.15 -22.48 11.90
N HIS A 162 -9.64 -23.26 10.99
CA HIS A 162 -8.30 -23.16 10.46
C HIS A 162 -8.30 -22.35 9.18
N ILE A 163 -7.45 -21.32 9.12
CA ILE A 163 -7.30 -20.43 7.97
C ILE A 163 -6.08 -20.85 7.17
N TYR A 164 -6.27 -21.20 5.90
CA TYR A 164 -5.20 -21.55 4.95
C TYR A 164 -5.17 -20.56 3.80
N SER A 165 -3.98 -20.01 3.52
CA SER A 165 -3.74 -19.17 2.34
C SER A 165 -2.28 -19.27 1.93
N GLY A 166 -2.00 -19.25 0.63
CA GLY A 166 -0.65 -19.15 0.07
C GLY A 166 -0.03 -17.74 0.19
N ALA A 167 -0.81 -16.75 0.65
CA ALA A 167 -0.31 -15.43 0.93
C ALA A 167 0.71 -15.43 2.07
N SER A 168 1.82 -14.70 1.91
CA SER A 168 2.91 -14.69 2.88
C SER A 168 2.88 -13.45 3.77
N CYS A 169 3.25 -13.60 5.02
CA CYS A 169 3.51 -12.49 5.92
C CYS A 169 4.96 -12.02 5.74
N ILE A 170 5.14 -10.76 5.35
CA ILE A 170 6.45 -10.10 5.19
C ILE A 170 6.66 -8.99 6.23
N GLY A 171 6.05 -9.13 7.40
CA GLY A 171 6.05 -8.15 8.48
C GLY A 171 4.80 -7.26 8.55
N GLN A 172 3.82 -7.44 7.65
CA GLN A 172 2.58 -6.66 7.62
C GLN A 172 1.44 -7.23 8.48
N GLY A 173 1.67 -8.36 9.17
CA GLY A 173 0.69 -8.94 10.10
C GLY A 173 -0.47 -9.67 9.43
N LEU A 174 -0.25 -10.34 8.29
CA LEU A 174 -1.31 -10.99 7.52
C LEU A 174 -2.15 -11.98 8.36
N GLY A 175 -1.51 -12.81 9.18
CA GLY A 175 -2.23 -13.76 10.03
C GLY A 175 -3.22 -13.06 10.96
N THR A 176 -2.78 -11.99 11.62
CA THR A 176 -3.66 -11.16 12.47
C THR A 176 -4.83 -10.57 11.68
N VAL A 177 -4.55 -10.02 10.48
CA VAL A 177 -5.59 -9.45 9.62
C VAL A 177 -6.64 -10.49 9.22
N LEU A 178 -6.21 -11.68 8.77
CA LEU A 178 -7.15 -12.73 8.37
C LEU A 178 -7.94 -13.27 9.57
N THR A 179 -7.31 -13.42 10.73
CA THR A 179 -8.01 -13.78 11.98
C THR A 179 -9.07 -12.75 12.33
N GLN A 180 -8.73 -11.45 12.28
CA GLN A 180 -9.69 -10.37 12.52
C GLN A 180 -10.85 -10.39 11.51
N MET A 181 -10.57 -10.70 10.24
CA MET A 181 -11.62 -10.84 9.22
C MET A 181 -12.58 -11.97 9.55
N VAL A 182 -12.09 -13.12 10.01
CA VAL A 182 -12.96 -14.22 10.43
C VAL A 182 -13.81 -13.80 11.64
N VAL A 183 -13.21 -13.22 12.67
CA VAL A 183 -13.95 -12.72 13.85
C VAL A 183 -15.01 -11.70 13.47
N THR A 184 -14.70 -10.78 12.55
CA THR A 184 -15.64 -9.70 12.16
C THR A 184 -16.80 -10.21 11.32
N ASN A 185 -16.60 -11.29 10.53
CA ASN A 185 -17.59 -11.78 9.58
C ASN A 185 -18.26 -13.10 10.02
N THR A 186 -17.99 -13.55 11.24
CA THR A 186 -18.61 -14.75 11.82
C THR A 186 -18.98 -14.50 13.28
N ASP A 187 -19.61 -15.48 13.92
CA ASP A 187 -19.90 -15.49 15.37
C ASP A 187 -18.76 -16.12 16.20
N LEU A 188 -17.63 -16.41 15.57
CA LEU A 188 -16.47 -17.05 16.21
C LEU A 188 -15.65 -16.07 17.01
N LYS A 189 -15.04 -16.56 18.09
CA LYS A 189 -14.11 -15.79 18.90
C LYS A 189 -12.69 -15.99 18.39
N HIS A 190 -11.80 -15.09 18.77
CA HIS A 190 -10.38 -15.14 18.40
C HIS A 190 -9.71 -16.46 18.85
N GLU A 191 -10.11 -17.00 19.98
CA GLU A 191 -9.60 -18.27 20.54
C GLU A 191 -10.01 -19.52 19.75
N ASP A 192 -11.05 -19.40 18.92
CA ASP A 192 -11.54 -20.48 18.07
C ASP A 192 -10.86 -20.51 16.69
N ILE A 193 -9.94 -19.59 16.42
CA ILE A 193 -9.35 -19.42 15.11
C ILE A 193 -7.86 -19.74 15.14
N VAL A 194 -7.44 -20.58 14.22
CA VAL A 194 -6.04 -20.97 14.01
C VAL A 194 -5.58 -20.47 12.63
N TYR A 195 -4.63 -19.55 12.62
CA TYR A 195 -3.99 -19.17 11.36
C TYR A 195 -2.83 -20.13 11.08
N GLU A 196 -3.00 -20.91 10.01
CA GLU A 196 -2.01 -21.90 9.59
C GLU A 196 -0.88 -21.26 8.78
N ARG A 197 0.33 -21.75 8.98
CA ARG A 197 1.46 -21.32 8.14
C ARG A 197 1.27 -21.76 6.71
N SER A 198 1.59 -20.89 5.77
CA SER A 198 1.54 -21.20 4.34
C SER A 198 2.40 -22.41 4.01
N ASN A 199 1.83 -23.35 3.25
CA ASN A 199 2.52 -24.51 2.73
C ASN A 199 1.91 -24.90 1.38
N THR A 200 2.64 -25.65 0.57
CA THR A 200 2.21 -26.03 -0.78
C THR A 200 1.26 -27.22 -0.81
N TRP A 201 1.01 -27.88 0.32
CA TRP A 201 0.15 -29.06 0.41
C TRP A 201 -1.32 -28.71 0.61
N PHE A 202 -1.60 -27.70 1.44
CA PHE A 202 -2.96 -27.40 1.87
C PHE A 202 -3.38 -25.97 1.55
N ALA A 203 -2.42 -25.02 1.50
CA ALA A 203 -2.72 -23.63 1.28
C ALA A 203 -3.01 -23.35 -0.20
N PRO A 204 -4.18 -22.76 -0.53
CA PRO A 204 -4.47 -22.40 -1.92
C PRO A 204 -3.57 -21.26 -2.36
N ASP A 205 -3.08 -21.30 -3.59
CA ASP A 205 -2.32 -20.19 -4.17
C ASP A 205 -3.14 -18.90 -4.14
N SER A 206 -2.63 -17.87 -3.51
CA SER A 206 -3.25 -16.56 -3.38
C SER A 206 -2.44 -15.45 -4.06
N GLY A 207 -1.62 -15.82 -5.01
CA GLY A 207 -0.74 -14.90 -5.73
C GLY A 207 0.38 -14.32 -4.87
N THR A 208 1.14 -13.43 -5.46
CA THR A 208 2.31 -12.85 -4.79
C THR A 208 1.92 -11.89 -3.66
N THR A 209 2.69 -11.88 -2.59
CA THR A 209 2.59 -10.86 -1.54
C THR A 209 3.41 -9.64 -1.94
N SER A 210 2.79 -8.75 -2.70
CA SER A 210 3.37 -7.51 -3.23
C SER A 210 2.25 -6.49 -3.49
N GLY A 211 2.57 -5.25 -3.81
CA GLY A 211 1.60 -4.24 -4.27
C GLY A 211 0.53 -3.84 -3.24
N SER A 212 0.72 -4.11 -1.94
CA SER A 212 -0.26 -3.79 -0.87
C SER A 212 -1.64 -4.45 -1.10
N ARG A 213 -1.66 -5.69 -1.62
CA ARG A 213 -2.87 -6.37 -2.07
C ARG A 213 -3.50 -7.34 -1.07
N GLN A 214 -2.74 -7.84 -0.09
CA GLN A 214 -3.21 -9.00 0.68
C GLN A 214 -4.46 -8.71 1.52
N THR A 215 -4.52 -7.57 2.19
CA THR A 215 -5.73 -7.21 2.95
C THR A 215 -6.95 -7.04 2.03
N LEU A 216 -6.76 -6.42 0.86
CA LEU A 216 -7.84 -6.19 -0.10
C LEU A 216 -8.27 -7.51 -0.79
N VAL A 217 -7.33 -8.20 -1.43
CA VAL A 217 -7.64 -9.30 -2.38
C VAL A 217 -7.78 -10.63 -1.64
N THR A 218 -6.78 -11.01 -0.83
CA THR A 218 -6.86 -12.24 -0.02
C THR A 218 -7.85 -12.09 1.12
N GLY A 219 -7.96 -10.89 1.69
CA GLY A 219 -8.95 -10.60 2.72
C GLY A 219 -10.37 -10.71 2.20
N GLU A 220 -10.70 -10.22 1.01
CA GLU A 220 -12.01 -10.43 0.40
C GLU A 220 -12.29 -11.91 0.13
N ALA A 221 -11.29 -12.69 -0.29
CA ALA A 221 -11.43 -14.12 -0.43
C ALA A 221 -11.73 -14.81 0.93
N CYS A 222 -11.08 -14.34 2.00
CA CYS A 222 -11.36 -14.80 3.36
C CYS A 222 -12.79 -14.43 3.80
N ARG A 223 -13.22 -13.19 3.57
CA ARG A 223 -14.58 -12.73 3.88
C ARG A 223 -15.65 -13.59 3.18
N ARG A 224 -15.47 -13.88 1.88
CA ARG A 224 -16.39 -14.77 1.15
C ARG A 224 -16.39 -16.20 1.68
N ALA A 225 -15.24 -16.69 2.15
CA ALA A 225 -15.18 -17.99 2.81
C ALA A 225 -15.93 -17.98 4.15
N CYS A 226 -15.92 -16.87 4.89
CA CYS A 226 -16.72 -16.71 6.10
C CYS A 226 -18.23 -16.75 5.80
N ASP A 227 -18.69 -16.08 4.73
CA ASP A 227 -20.10 -16.13 4.33
C ASP A 227 -20.53 -17.60 4.14
N LYS A 228 -19.68 -18.40 3.45
CA LYS A 228 -19.96 -19.81 3.22
C LYS A 228 -19.99 -20.65 4.50
N VAL A 229 -19.08 -20.41 5.42
CA VAL A 229 -19.08 -21.08 6.74
C VAL A 229 -20.37 -20.77 7.49
N MET A 230 -20.81 -19.52 7.50
CA MET A 230 -22.03 -19.12 8.19
C MET A 230 -23.29 -19.71 7.53
N GLU A 231 -23.34 -19.76 6.20
CA GLU A 231 -24.43 -20.44 5.47
C GLU A 231 -24.51 -21.93 5.84
N ASP A 232 -23.39 -22.64 5.85
CA ASP A 232 -23.33 -24.09 6.13
C ASP A 232 -23.70 -24.37 7.61
N ARG A 233 -23.23 -23.56 8.55
CA ARG A 233 -23.63 -23.64 9.97
C ARG A 233 -25.12 -23.39 10.17
N ASN A 234 -25.70 -22.37 9.52
CA ASN A 234 -27.13 -22.08 9.59
C ASN A 234 -27.99 -23.18 8.97
N ALA A 235 -27.44 -23.92 8.01
CA ALA A 235 -28.04 -25.10 7.40
C ALA A 235 -27.84 -26.41 8.19
N GLY A 236 -27.21 -26.34 9.38
CA GLY A 236 -26.92 -27.52 10.20
C GLY A 236 -25.88 -28.48 9.62
N LYS A 237 -25.05 -28.00 8.71
CA LYS A 237 -23.90 -28.77 8.20
C LYS A 237 -22.72 -28.60 9.13
N THR A 238 -22.10 -29.69 9.50
CA THR A 238 -20.89 -29.75 10.33
C THR A 238 -19.66 -29.94 9.45
#